data_9229b0327959107e7280f4eaac53c929
#
_entry.id   9229b0327959107e7280f4eaac53c929
#
_cell.length_a   1.000
_cell.length_b   1.000
_cell.length_c   1.000
_cell.angle_alpha   90.00
_cell.angle_beta   90.00
_cell.angle_gamma   90.00
#
_symmetry.space_group_name_H-M   'P 1'
#
loop_
_entity.id
_entity.type
_entity.pdbx_description
1 polymer ?
#
loop_
_entity_poly.entity_id
_entity_poly.type
_entity_poly.pdbx_seq_one_letter_code
_entity_poly.pdbx_strand_id
1 'polypeptide(L)'
;KIIVIPNPNNPSGNFMDPKHFEPFAKLGIPLVVDEAYIEYAGLGMSQVELTKKYKNVFITRTMSKAYGLAGMRFGYTIAHEDTLKQVAGSLLPWNVGTIPMWAALAAFEDPEGLAERVKFNNDAVSFISESLSVIPGFYVMPSKANYILFDCGDTGKTGKEVLAYAETKGIILRGESKKYGSDGWFRVTIGSKEENELFVNT
;
A
#
# COMPACT_ATOMS: atom_id res chain seq x y z
N LYS A 1 -14.79 19.60 -5.83
CA LYS A 1 -13.36 19.22 -5.96
C LYS A 1 -12.98 18.38 -4.74
N ILE A 2 -12.07 17.44 -4.91
CA ILE A 2 -11.52 16.57 -3.85
C ILE A 2 -10.04 16.33 -4.15
N ILE A 3 -9.23 16.19 -3.12
CA ILE A 3 -7.82 15.78 -3.19
C ILE A 3 -7.75 14.37 -2.61
N VAL A 4 -7.14 13.44 -3.33
CA VAL A 4 -6.91 12.05 -2.88
C VAL A 4 -5.43 11.75 -2.98
N ILE A 5 -4.81 11.39 -1.84
CA ILE A 5 -3.37 11.09 -1.75
C ILE A 5 -3.20 9.73 -1.08
N PRO A 6 -2.84 8.67 -1.82
CA PRO A 6 -2.43 7.41 -1.21
C PRO A 6 -1.03 7.55 -0.59
N ASN A 7 -0.89 7.17 0.69
CA ASN A 7 0.38 7.24 1.40
C ASN A 7 0.53 6.10 2.43
N PRO A 8 1.32 5.08 2.14
CA PRO A 8 2.17 4.84 0.97
C PRO A 8 1.42 4.74 -0.35
N ASN A 9 2.05 5.19 -1.44
CA ASN A 9 1.41 5.26 -2.76
C ASN A 9 1.38 3.91 -3.47
N ASN A 10 0.29 3.61 -4.16
CA ASN A 10 0.17 2.46 -5.07
C ASN A 10 0.11 2.97 -6.53
N PRO A 11 1.04 2.53 -7.41
CA PRO A 11 1.88 1.33 -7.31
C PRO A 11 3.34 1.56 -6.90
N SER A 12 3.80 2.79 -6.67
CA SER A 12 5.22 3.09 -6.47
C SER A 12 5.79 2.61 -5.14
N GLY A 13 4.95 2.44 -4.11
CA GLY A 13 5.43 2.17 -2.76
C GLY A 13 5.98 3.40 -2.01
N ASN A 14 6.14 4.52 -2.71
CA ASN A 14 6.70 5.75 -2.15
C ASN A 14 5.88 6.27 -0.98
N PHE A 15 6.59 6.87 -0.05
CA PHE A 15 6.01 7.46 1.14
C PHE A 15 6.32 8.96 1.22
N MET A 16 5.28 9.78 1.37
CA MET A 16 5.40 11.21 1.59
C MET A 16 5.54 11.51 3.08
N ASP A 17 6.53 12.32 3.44
CA ASP A 17 6.74 12.74 4.83
C ASP A 17 5.48 13.46 5.38
N PRO A 18 5.01 13.10 6.59
CA PRO A 18 3.85 13.68 7.26
C PRO A 18 3.78 15.21 7.24
N LYS A 19 4.91 15.90 7.35
CA LYS A 19 4.98 17.38 7.36
C LYS A 19 4.42 18.04 6.10
N HIS A 20 4.33 17.30 4.98
CA HIS A 20 3.86 17.83 3.70
C HIS A 20 2.33 17.81 3.53
N PHE A 21 1.58 17.21 4.46
CA PHE A 21 0.12 17.08 4.31
C PHE A 21 -0.68 18.29 4.82
N GLU A 22 -0.19 18.98 5.85
CA GLU A 22 -0.91 20.11 6.44
C GLU A 22 -1.21 21.25 5.44
N PRO A 23 -0.32 21.60 4.49
CA PRO A 23 -0.65 22.57 3.45
C PRO A 23 -1.87 22.19 2.60
N PHE A 24 -2.07 20.90 2.29
CA PHE A 24 -3.27 20.43 1.57
C PHE A 24 -4.53 20.55 2.43
N ALA A 25 -4.44 20.23 3.73
CA ALA A 25 -5.57 20.39 4.65
C ALA A 25 -6.03 21.85 4.77
N LYS A 26 -5.09 22.80 4.76
CA LYS A 26 -5.36 24.25 4.82
C LYS A 26 -6.12 24.80 3.61
N LEU A 27 -6.16 24.07 2.49
CA LEU A 27 -6.92 24.50 1.30
C LEU A 27 -8.45 24.47 1.53
N GLY A 28 -8.93 23.82 2.58
CA GLY A 28 -10.37 23.67 2.85
C GLY A 28 -11.11 22.76 1.86
N ILE A 29 -10.38 22.14 0.90
CA ILE A 29 -10.92 21.15 -0.03
C ILE A 29 -10.90 19.78 0.67
N PRO A 30 -11.94 18.93 0.52
CA PRO A 30 -11.90 17.57 1.05
C PRO A 30 -10.60 16.86 0.65
N LEU A 31 -9.84 16.44 1.66
CA LEU A 31 -8.57 15.72 1.53
C LEU A 31 -8.76 14.31 2.05
N VAL A 32 -8.66 13.33 1.17
CA VAL A 32 -8.63 11.91 1.52
C VAL A 32 -7.18 11.44 1.47
N VAL A 33 -6.66 11.00 2.61
CA VAL A 33 -5.38 10.32 2.70
C VAL A 33 -5.66 8.82 2.80
N ASP A 34 -5.31 8.08 1.74
CA ASP A 34 -5.48 6.64 1.72
C ASP A 34 -4.26 5.97 2.35
N GLU A 35 -4.45 5.54 3.60
CA GLU A 35 -3.44 4.88 4.44
C GLU A 35 -3.56 3.34 4.38
N ALA A 36 -3.94 2.76 3.25
CA ALA A 36 -4.10 1.31 3.12
C ALA A 36 -2.83 0.50 3.41
N TYR A 37 -1.66 1.12 3.45
CA TYR A 37 -0.36 0.48 3.69
C TYR A 37 0.40 1.10 4.87
N ILE A 38 -0.26 1.93 5.68
CA ILE A 38 0.42 2.74 6.72
C ILE A 38 1.12 1.88 7.79
N GLU A 39 0.62 0.70 8.06
CA GLU A 39 1.21 -0.21 9.05
C GLU A 39 2.66 -0.54 8.68
N TYR A 40 2.98 -0.71 7.40
CA TYR A 40 4.33 -0.99 6.91
C TYR A 40 5.28 0.21 7.01
N ALA A 41 4.75 1.43 6.93
CA ALA A 41 5.51 2.66 7.16
C ALA A 41 5.68 3.00 8.65
N GLY A 42 4.83 2.42 9.50
CA GLY A 42 4.71 2.70 10.93
C GLY A 42 3.54 3.62 11.25
N LEU A 43 2.71 3.23 12.21
CA LEU A 43 1.49 3.96 12.57
C LEU A 43 1.75 5.38 13.08
N GLY A 44 2.94 5.65 13.65
CA GLY A 44 3.36 7.00 14.05
C GLY A 44 3.54 7.98 12.88
N MET A 45 3.55 7.48 11.64
CA MET A 45 3.66 8.28 10.41
C MET A 45 2.29 8.67 9.84
N SER A 46 1.20 8.27 10.48
CA SER A 46 -0.17 8.54 10.05
C SER A 46 -0.53 10.02 10.12
N GLN A 47 -1.43 10.43 9.22
CA GLN A 47 -2.01 11.77 9.21
C GLN A 47 -3.27 11.91 10.10
N VAL A 48 -3.56 10.93 10.94
CA VAL A 48 -4.76 10.90 11.80
C VAL A 48 -4.90 12.16 12.66
N GLU A 49 -3.80 12.73 13.14
CA GLU A 49 -3.83 13.95 13.96
C GLU A 49 -4.38 15.18 13.20
N LEU A 50 -4.28 15.20 11.87
CA LEU A 50 -4.89 16.28 11.08
C LEU A 50 -6.40 16.26 11.13
N THR A 51 -7.05 15.11 11.36
CA THR A 51 -8.51 15.03 11.47
C THR A 51 -9.05 15.74 12.70
N LYS A 52 -8.24 15.93 13.75
CA LYS A 52 -8.58 16.70 14.95
C LYS A 52 -8.56 18.21 14.69
N LYS A 53 -7.71 18.66 13.75
CA LYS A 53 -7.49 20.08 13.43
C LYS A 53 -8.36 20.55 12.26
N TYR A 54 -8.61 19.68 11.29
CA TYR A 54 -9.21 20.03 9.99
C TYR A 54 -10.41 19.14 9.68
N LYS A 55 -11.60 19.72 9.59
CA LYS A 55 -12.87 19.01 9.30
C LYS A 55 -12.93 18.43 7.88
N ASN A 56 -12.10 18.91 6.96
CA ASN A 56 -12.03 18.47 5.57
C ASN A 56 -11.05 17.29 5.34
N VAL A 57 -10.44 16.74 6.41
CA VAL A 57 -9.48 15.62 6.29
C VAL A 57 -10.16 14.29 6.61
N PHE A 58 -9.93 13.31 5.74
CA PHE A 58 -10.40 11.93 5.86
C PHE A 58 -9.21 10.99 5.74
N ILE A 59 -9.07 10.06 6.66
CA ILE A 59 -8.07 8.98 6.60
C ILE A 59 -8.81 7.69 6.33
N THR A 60 -8.45 6.99 5.26
CA THR A 60 -9.02 5.66 4.96
C THR A 60 -8.00 4.57 5.26
N ARG A 61 -8.45 3.49 5.89
CA ARG A 61 -7.64 2.31 6.22
C ARG A 61 -8.36 1.02 5.89
N THR A 62 -7.62 -0.06 5.81
CA THR A 62 -8.16 -1.37 5.45
C THR A 62 -7.54 -2.49 6.28
N MET A 63 -8.31 -3.52 6.54
CA MET A 63 -7.84 -4.78 7.13
C MET A 63 -7.26 -5.75 6.06
N SER A 64 -7.29 -5.34 4.77
CA SER A 64 -6.94 -6.21 3.65
C SER A 64 -5.44 -6.43 3.43
N LYS A 65 -4.57 -5.65 4.10
CA LYS A 65 -3.11 -5.63 3.86
C LYS A 65 -2.36 -6.21 5.05
N ALA A 66 -1.80 -5.39 5.92
CA ALA A 66 -0.98 -5.83 7.06
C ALA A 66 -1.72 -6.76 8.03
N TYR A 67 -3.03 -6.62 8.14
CA TYR A 67 -3.87 -7.51 8.96
C TYR A 67 -4.22 -8.85 8.29
N GLY A 68 -3.95 -9.03 6.98
CA GLY A 68 -4.19 -10.30 6.28
C GLY A 68 -5.65 -10.63 6.01
N LEU A 69 -6.59 -9.71 6.20
CA LEU A 69 -8.04 -9.95 6.14
C LEU A 69 -8.67 -9.49 4.82
N ALA A 70 -7.97 -9.63 3.68
CA ALA A 70 -8.46 -9.16 2.38
C ALA A 70 -9.83 -9.76 1.99
N GLY A 71 -10.08 -11.03 2.31
CA GLY A 71 -11.34 -11.71 2.04
C GLY A 71 -12.53 -11.20 2.88
N MET A 72 -12.28 -10.56 4.02
CA MET A 72 -13.31 -10.05 4.92
C MET A 72 -13.96 -8.75 4.44
N ARG A 73 -13.39 -8.08 3.44
CA ARG A 73 -13.93 -6.84 2.85
C ARG A 73 -14.19 -5.74 3.87
N PHE A 74 -13.26 -5.53 4.80
CA PHE A 74 -13.38 -4.53 5.87
C PHE A 74 -12.36 -3.40 5.69
N GLY A 75 -12.86 -2.18 5.83
CA GLY A 75 -12.09 -0.96 5.91
C GLY A 75 -12.83 0.08 6.74
N TYR A 76 -12.17 1.14 7.12
CA TYR A 76 -12.75 2.18 7.94
C TYR A 76 -12.17 3.56 7.58
N THR A 77 -12.92 4.58 7.94
CA THR A 77 -12.53 5.98 7.77
C THR A 77 -12.47 6.67 9.13
N ILE A 78 -11.41 7.46 9.32
CA ILE A 78 -11.23 8.34 10.47
C ILE A 78 -11.34 9.77 9.96
N ALA A 79 -12.20 10.58 10.58
CA ALA A 79 -12.37 12.00 10.27
C ALA A 79 -12.90 12.75 11.49
N HIS A 80 -13.01 14.07 11.39
CA HIS A 80 -13.64 14.87 12.44
C HIS A 80 -15.11 14.45 12.67
N GLU A 81 -15.55 14.44 13.91
CA GLU A 81 -16.90 13.97 14.31
C GLU A 81 -18.03 14.65 13.51
N ASP A 82 -17.99 15.98 13.37
CA ASP A 82 -19.01 16.72 12.63
C ASP A 82 -19.08 16.30 11.16
N THR A 83 -17.93 15.93 10.56
CA THR A 83 -17.84 15.48 9.18
C THR A 83 -18.39 14.07 9.03
N LEU A 84 -18.07 13.19 9.98
CA LEU A 84 -18.62 11.82 9.99
C LEU A 84 -20.15 11.85 10.11
N LYS A 85 -20.73 12.73 10.94
CA LYS A 85 -22.18 12.89 11.03
C LYS A 85 -22.83 13.27 9.69
N GLN A 86 -22.16 14.12 8.89
CA GLN A 86 -22.67 14.53 7.58
C GLN A 86 -22.64 13.40 6.54
N VAL A 87 -21.60 12.55 6.55
CA VAL A 87 -21.46 11.48 5.57
C VAL A 87 -22.17 10.19 5.99
N ALA A 88 -22.44 10.00 7.28
CA ALA A 88 -23.06 8.79 7.81
C ALA A 88 -24.42 8.46 7.14
N GLY A 89 -25.20 9.49 6.80
CA GLY A 89 -26.48 9.32 6.10
C GLY A 89 -26.37 8.77 4.67
N SER A 90 -25.16 8.78 4.09
CA SER A 90 -24.87 8.24 2.75
C SER A 90 -24.40 6.80 2.79
N LEU A 91 -24.14 6.25 3.97
CA LEU A 91 -23.72 4.85 4.12
C LEU A 91 -24.94 3.93 4.01
N LEU A 92 -24.73 2.79 3.34
CA LEU A 92 -25.76 1.75 3.30
C LEU A 92 -25.98 1.17 4.70
N PRO A 93 -27.21 0.94 5.12
CA PRO A 93 -27.49 0.16 6.33
C PRO A 93 -26.82 -1.21 6.23
N TRP A 94 -26.22 -1.67 7.34
CA TRP A 94 -25.60 -3.00 7.41
C TRP A 94 -24.47 -3.22 6.40
N ASN A 95 -23.72 -2.16 6.06
CA ASN A 95 -22.64 -2.18 5.07
C ASN A 95 -21.45 -3.10 5.43
N VAL A 96 -21.38 -3.55 6.68
CA VAL A 96 -20.39 -4.51 7.18
C VAL A 96 -21.10 -5.67 7.87
N GLY A 97 -20.75 -6.90 7.49
CA GLY A 97 -21.28 -8.10 8.12
C GLY A 97 -20.65 -8.37 9.50
N THR A 98 -21.32 -9.19 10.31
CA THR A 98 -20.87 -9.52 11.67
C THR A 98 -19.52 -10.23 11.68
N ILE A 99 -19.27 -11.19 10.77
CA ILE A 99 -18.00 -11.95 10.71
C ILE A 99 -16.80 -11.03 10.43
N PRO A 100 -16.83 -10.14 9.41
CA PRO A 100 -15.77 -9.14 9.22
C PRO A 100 -15.52 -8.25 10.44
N MET A 101 -16.54 -7.86 11.18
CA MET A 101 -16.38 -7.05 12.39
C MET A 101 -15.64 -7.79 13.49
N TRP A 102 -16.01 -9.05 13.77
CA TRP A 102 -15.31 -9.86 14.76
C TRP A 102 -13.87 -10.20 14.35
N ALA A 103 -13.65 -10.49 13.06
CA ALA A 103 -12.28 -10.70 12.54
C ALA A 103 -11.40 -9.45 12.69
N ALA A 104 -11.96 -8.27 12.40
CA ALA A 104 -11.25 -7.01 12.58
C ALA A 104 -10.94 -6.73 14.06
N LEU A 105 -11.90 -6.98 14.97
CA LEU A 105 -11.69 -6.81 16.42
C LEU A 105 -10.57 -7.71 16.92
N ALA A 106 -10.61 -9.00 16.59
CA ALA A 106 -9.57 -9.94 16.96
C ALA A 106 -8.19 -9.53 16.41
N ALA A 107 -8.13 -9.00 15.18
CA ALA A 107 -6.89 -8.53 14.59
C ALA A 107 -6.34 -7.25 15.27
N PHE A 108 -7.19 -6.38 15.80
CA PHE A 108 -6.77 -5.21 16.59
C PHE A 108 -6.27 -5.62 18.00
N GLU A 109 -6.76 -6.73 18.53
CA GLU A 109 -6.33 -7.30 19.81
C GLU A 109 -5.04 -8.13 19.70
N ASP A 110 -4.48 -8.31 18.48
CA ASP A 110 -3.21 -9.00 18.20
C ASP A 110 -2.13 -8.03 17.66
N PRO A 111 -1.63 -7.09 18.49
CA PRO A 111 -0.59 -6.16 18.06
C PRO A 111 0.76 -6.85 17.81
N GLU A 112 1.06 -7.95 18.51
CA GLU A 112 2.30 -8.71 18.32
C GLU A 112 2.33 -9.40 16.96
N GLY A 113 1.27 -10.09 16.57
CA GLY A 113 1.17 -10.71 15.27
C GLY A 113 1.15 -9.67 14.13
N LEU A 114 0.59 -8.47 14.35
CA LEU A 114 0.73 -7.38 13.38
C LEU A 114 2.19 -6.95 13.24
N ALA A 115 2.90 -6.76 14.36
CA ALA A 115 4.30 -6.36 14.35
C ALA A 115 5.21 -7.39 13.66
N GLU A 116 4.98 -8.68 13.87
CA GLU A 116 5.69 -9.76 13.17
C GLU A 116 5.46 -9.72 11.66
N ARG A 117 4.21 -9.59 11.22
CA ARG A 117 3.87 -9.48 9.79
C ARG A 117 4.48 -8.25 9.13
N VAL A 118 4.47 -7.11 9.81
CA VAL A 118 5.09 -5.87 9.33
C VAL A 118 6.61 -6.03 9.23
N LYS A 119 7.24 -6.62 10.25
CA LYS A 119 8.69 -6.89 10.24
C LYS A 119 9.06 -7.81 9.08
N PHE A 120 8.38 -8.94 8.94
CA PHE A 120 8.62 -9.88 7.85
C PHE A 120 8.52 -9.20 6.48
N ASN A 121 7.45 -8.41 6.26
CA ASN A 121 7.28 -7.67 5.01
C ASN A 121 8.44 -6.71 4.76
N ASN A 122 8.84 -5.93 5.76
CA ASN A 122 9.89 -4.91 5.59
C ASN A 122 11.27 -5.55 5.36
N ASP A 123 11.56 -6.65 6.02
CA ASP A 123 12.78 -7.45 5.77
C ASP A 123 12.78 -8.00 4.33
N ALA A 124 11.66 -8.52 3.85
CA ALA A 124 11.52 -9.05 2.50
C ALA A 124 11.58 -7.93 1.42
N VAL A 125 11.01 -6.75 1.69
CA VAL A 125 11.16 -5.57 0.82
C VAL A 125 12.63 -5.20 0.67
N SER A 126 13.39 -5.17 1.78
CA SER A 126 14.83 -4.89 1.76
C SER A 126 15.58 -5.95 0.96
N PHE A 127 15.36 -7.23 1.25
CA PHE A 127 15.98 -8.35 0.56
C PHE A 127 15.79 -8.30 -0.97
N ILE A 128 14.55 -8.15 -1.43
CA ILE A 128 14.26 -8.12 -2.87
C ILE A 128 14.83 -6.83 -3.50
N SER A 129 14.68 -5.69 -2.83
CA SER A 129 15.18 -4.41 -3.35
C SER A 129 16.70 -4.42 -3.53
N GLU A 130 17.45 -4.93 -2.55
CA GLU A 130 18.90 -5.07 -2.60
C GLU A 130 19.32 -6.03 -3.72
N SER A 131 18.64 -7.17 -3.81
CA SER A 131 18.93 -8.19 -4.83
C SER A 131 18.69 -7.69 -6.26
N LEU A 132 17.63 -6.95 -6.50
CA LEU A 132 17.35 -6.37 -7.82
C LEU A 132 18.27 -5.18 -8.14
N SER A 133 18.63 -4.37 -7.15
CA SER A 133 19.44 -3.16 -7.36
C SER A 133 20.87 -3.42 -7.83
N VAL A 134 21.40 -4.64 -7.66
CA VAL A 134 22.73 -5.01 -8.15
C VAL A 134 22.73 -5.52 -9.59
N ILE A 135 21.53 -5.71 -10.17
CA ILE A 135 21.38 -6.18 -11.56
C ILE A 135 21.55 -4.97 -12.50
N PRO A 136 22.52 -4.99 -13.44
CA PRO A 136 22.68 -3.90 -14.39
C PRO A 136 21.39 -3.64 -15.21
N GLY A 137 20.98 -2.40 -15.31
CA GLY A 137 19.79 -1.99 -16.05
C GLY A 137 18.48 -2.10 -15.26
N PHE A 138 18.54 -2.47 -13.96
CA PHE A 138 17.38 -2.42 -13.06
C PHE A 138 17.39 -1.14 -12.24
N TYR A 139 16.21 -0.53 -12.11
CA TYR A 139 15.94 0.55 -11.18
C TYR A 139 14.83 0.13 -10.22
N VAL A 140 15.05 0.23 -8.91
CA VAL A 140 14.10 -0.19 -7.88
C VAL A 140 13.59 1.02 -7.11
N MET A 141 12.28 1.22 -7.07
CA MET A 141 11.65 2.28 -6.28
C MET A 141 11.68 1.92 -4.80
N PRO A 142 12.08 2.85 -3.90
CA PRO A 142 11.94 2.65 -2.46
C PRO A 142 10.48 2.40 -2.09
N SER A 143 10.20 1.36 -1.29
CA SER A 143 8.84 1.00 -0.93
C SER A 143 8.61 0.98 0.59
N LYS A 144 7.45 1.49 1.00
CA LYS A 144 6.86 1.36 2.35
C LYS A 144 5.50 0.64 2.27
N ALA A 145 5.37 -0.30 1.33
CA ALA A 145 4.18 -1.11 1.13
C ALA A 145 4.53 -2.60 1.12
N ASN A 146 3.58 -3.47 0.77
CA ASN A 146 3.82 -4.91 0.63
C ASN A 146 4.11 -5.32 -0.82
N TYR A 147 4.72 -4.46 -1.58
CA TYR A 147 5.18 -4.71 -2.95
C TYR A 147 6.35 -3.80 -3.29
N ILE A 148 7.02 -4.13 -4.36
CA ILE A 148 8.12 -3.36 -4.95
C ILE A 148 7.73 -3.01 -6.37
N LEU A 149 8.00 -1.78 -6.77
CA LEU A 149 7.96 -1.32 -8.15
C LEU A 149 9.38 -1.20 -8.67
N PHE A 150 9.68 -1.83 -9.81
CA PHE A 150 10.98 -1.77 -10.44
C PHE A 150 10.85 -1.57 -11.95
N ASP A 151 11.88 -1.00 -12.55
CA ASP A 151 12.05 -0.88 -14.00
C ASP A 151 13.28 -1.71 -14.45
N CYS A 152 13.11 -2.43 -15.53
CA CYS A 152 14.18 -3.18 -16.20
C CYS A 152 14.38 -2.74 -17.66
N GLY A 153 13.88 -1.56 -18.06
CA GLY A 153 13.94 -1.05 -19.43
C GLY A 153 15.34 -0.91 -19.98
N ASP A 154 16.32 -0.59 -19.14
CA ASP A 154 17.73 -0.44 -19.55
C ASP A 154 18.46 -1.77 -19.78
N THR A 155 17.80 -2.91 -19.58
CA THR A 155 18.35 -4.25 -19.92
C THR A 155 18.28 -4.56 -21.40
N GLY A 156 17.57 -3.76 -22.20
CA GLY A 156 17.29 -4.01 -23.61
C GLY A 156 16.24 -5.09 -23.87
N LYS A 157 15.57 -5.58 -22.82
CA LYS A 157 14.43 -6.50 -22.93
C LYS A 157 13.11 -5.73 -22.96
N THR A 158 12.19 -6.21 -23.78
CA THR A 158 10.82 -5.67 -23.78
C THR A 158 10.05 -6.20 -22.57
N GLY A 159 9.08 -5.43 -22.08
CA GLY A 159 8.23 -5.87 -20.99
C GLY A 159 7.48 -7.17 -21.29
N LYS A 160 7.14 -7.41 -22.56
CA LYS A 160 6.52 -8.67 -23.00
C LYS A 160 7.45 -9.87 -22.81
N GLU A 161 8.74 -9.72 -23.14
CA GLU A 161 9.75 -10.79 -22.95
C GLU A 161 9.94 -11.09 -21.47
N VAL A 162 10.00 -10.05 -20.61
CA VAL A 162 10.16 -10.21 -19.18
C VAL A 162 8.95 -10.94 -18.58
N LEU A 163 7.72 -10.54 -18.93
CA LEU A 163 6.50 -11.21 -18.45
C LEU A 163 6.45 -12.68 -18.90
N ALA A 164 6.73 -12.94 -20.18
CA ALA A 164 6.72 -14.30 -20.71
C ALA A 164 7.77 -15.19 -20.02
N TYR A 165 8.97 -14.65 -19.76
CA TYR A 165 10.01 -15.38 -19.04
C TYR A 165 9.61 -15.69 -17.60
N ALA A 166 9.11 -14.68 -16.84
CA ALA A 166 8.65 -14.86 -15.47
C ALA A 166 7.55 -15.93 -15.38
N GLU A 167 6.59 -15.91 -16.32
CA GLU A 167 5.52 -16.90 -16.39
C GLU A 167 6.04 -18.33 -16.57
N THR A 168 7.10 -18.55 -17.39
CA THR A 168 7.74 -19.87 -17.53
C THR A 168 8.33 -20.40 -16.22
N LYS A 169 8.57 -19.50 -15.26
CA LYS A 169 9.11 -19.82 -13.93
C LYS A 169 8.02 -19.86 -12.86
N GLY A 170 6.74 -19.73 -13.25
CA GLY A 170 5.61 -19.71 -12.34
C GLY A 170 5.44 -18.39 -11.59
N ILE A 171 6.08 -17.31 -12.05
CA ILE A 171 6.03 -15.98 -11.43
C ILE A 171 5.09 -15.09 -12.23
N ILE A 172 4.11 -14.50 -11.54
CA ILE A 172 3.17 -13.55 -12.13
C ILE A 172 3.55 -12.13 -11.69
N LEU A 173 4.03 -11.33 -12.64
CA LEU A 173 4.32 -9.91 -12.44
C LEU A 173 3.16 -9.04 -12.92
N ARG A 174 2.97 -7.90 -12.27
CA ARG A 174 2.03 -6.89 -12.74
C ARG A 174 2.76 -5.79 -13.50
N GLY A 175 2.50 -5.69 -14.81
CA GLY A 175 3.01 -4.60 -15.63
C GLY A 175 2.34 -3.27 -15.27
N GLU A 176 3.14 -2.22 -15.14
CA GLU A 176 2.70 -0.84 -14.81
C GLU A 176 3.09 0.17 -15.92
N SER A 177 3.48 -0.33 -17.09
CA SER A 177 3.99 0.43 -18.25
C SER A 177 3.12 1.62 -18.66
N LYS A 178 1.80 1.47 -18.63
CA LYS A 178 0.87 2.54 -18.99
C LYS A 178 0.97 3.79 -18.11
N LYS A 179 1.49 3.65 -16.88
CA LYS A 179 1.60 4.74 -15.92
C LYS A 179 2.94 5.45 -15.98
N TYR A 180 4.00 4.75 -16.38
CA TYR A 180 5.38 5.24 -16.28
C TYR A 180 6.07 5.46 -17.63
N GLY A 181 5.36 5.26 -18.76
CA GLY A 181 5.84 5.63 -20.09
C GLY A 181 6.84 4.67 -20.73
N SER A 182 7.23 3.58 -20.04
CA SER A 182 8.01 2.48 -20.61
C SER A 182 7.37 1.14 -20.29
N ASP A 183 7.68 0.10 -21.04
CA ASP A 183 7.13 -1.24 -20.81
C ASP A 183 7.98 -2.08 -19.85
N GLY A 184 9.07 -1.49 -19.30
CA GLY A 184 9.96 -2.11 -18.32
C GLY A 184 9.49 -2.06 -16.87
N TRP A 185 8.40 -1.36 -16.57
CA TRP A 185 7.91 -1.18 -15.21
C TRP A 185 7.01 -2.33 -14.73
N PHE A 186 7.44 -2.98 -13.64
CA PHE A 186 6.72 -4.08 -13.03
C PHE A 186 6.56 -3.89 -11.53
N ARG A 187 5.43 -4.39 -11.02
CA ARG A 187 5.18 -4.49 -9.60
C ARG A 187 5.14 -5.95 -9.18
N VAL A 188 5.92 -6.31 -8.16
CA VAL A 188 5.88 -7.61 -7.49
C VAL A 188 5.38 -7.44 -6.06
N THR A 189 4.46 -8.30 -5.64
CA THR A 189 3.96 -8.33 -4.25
C THR A 189 4.88 -9.21 -3.42
N ILE A 190 5.15 -8.82 -2.17
CA ILE A 190 5.89 -9.64 -1.20
C ILE A 190 5.09 -10.92 -0.94
N GLY A 191 5.72 -12.05 -1.16
CA GLY A 191 5.18 -13.39 -0.91
C GLY A 191 5.78 -14.03 0.34
N SER A 192 5.70 -15.37 0.44
CA SER A 192 6.43 -16.13 1.45
C SER A 192 7.95 -16.01 1.25
N LYS A 193 8.72 -16.51 2.20
CA LYS A 193 10.18 -16.51 2.07
C LYS A 193 10.63 -17.25 0.81
N GLU A 194 10.06 -18.43 0.58
CA GLU A 194 10.35 -19.29 -0.55
C GLU A 194 9.96 -18.64 -1.90
N GLU A 195 8.80 -17.97 -1.94
CA GLU A 195 8.36 -17.23 -3.13
C GLU A 195 9.28 -16.04 -3.45
N ASN A 196 9.70 -15.31 -2.43
CA ASN A 196 10.63 -14.18 -2.57
C ASN A 196 12.02 -14.65 -3.05
N GLU A 197 12.54 -15.76 -2.50
CA GLU A 197 13.79 -16.39 -2.93
C GLU A 197 13.69 -16.91 -4.36
N LEU A 198 12.58 -17.55 -4.73
CA LEU A 198 12.32 -17.97 -6.11
C LEU A 198 12.38 -16.80 -7.08
N PHE A 199 11.68 -15.68 -6.73
CA PHE A 199 11.66 -14.49 -7.58
C PHE A 199 13.05 -13.90 -7.80
N VAL A 200 13.85 -13.76 -6.75
CA VAL A 200 15.20 -13.18 -6.83
C VAL A 200 16.17 -14.06 -7.62
N ASN A 201 16.00 -15.39 -7.55
CA ASN A 201 16.88 -16.36 -8.24
C ASN A 201 16.45 -16.64 -9.69
N THR A 202 15.39 -16.02 -10.18
CA THR A 202 14.86 -16.16 -11.53
C THR A 202 15.33 -15.06 -12.46
#